data_736f3ff530ab88e6af969e7127fedb99
#
_entry.id   736f3ff530ab88e6af969e7127fedb99
#
_cell.length_a   1.000
_cell.length_b   1.000
_cell.length_c   1.000
_cell.angle_alpha   90.00
_cell.angle_beta   90.00
_cell.angle_gamma   90.00
#
_symmetry.space_group_name_H-M   'P 1'
#
loop_
_entity.id
_entity.type
_entity.pdbx_description
1 polymer ?
#
loop_
_entity_poly.entity_id
_entity_poly.type
_entity_poly.pdbx_seq_one_letter_code
_entity_poly.pdbx_strand_id
1 'polypeptide(L)'
;MQTLLDSKGLGSTLMFTLHKVDCLNLDRFHQFYQELPVDPYIKGHYRFRRLSRFTLAGNELIKLPHGCLFQSKTYNSLVGDVKREFAELDDALIETEDFKQLLFAFMDACKLHPEAEIGVHQIRTTCSVHNFGNPAPEGIHRDGTDFIGIFSVARNNIQGGETHLYAAKKEKPVYKKILNPGELLLVNDREFFHFTTPIKPASDIPGSRDVFVLTCPSLIS
;
A
#
# COMPACT_ATOMS: atom_id res chain seq x y z
N MET A 1 -21.14 -3.00 1.57
CA MET A 1 -20.55 -3.46 2.85
C MET A 1 -20.67 -4.98 2.89
N GLN A 2 -19.61 -5.66 2.53
CA GLN A 2 -19.59 -7.13 2.55
C GLN A 2 -18.55 -7.54 3.60
N THR A 3 -19.05 -7.79 4.81
CA THR A 3 -18.28 -8.34 5.93
C THR A 3 -18.17 -9.83 5.68
N LEU A 4 -16.98 -10.32 5.43
CA LEU A 4 -16.74 -11.76 5.30
C LEU A 4 -15.96 -12.25 6.52
N LEU A 5 -16.66 -13.12 7.29
CA LEU A 5 -16.19 -14.01 8.33
C LEU A 5 -16.05 -13.45 9.77
N ASP A 6 -17.17 -13.52 10.48
CA ASP A 6 -17.17 -13.74 11.92
C ASP A 6 -16.74 -15.19 12.21
N SER A 7 -15.52 -15.38 12.69
CA SER A 7 -15.15 -16.62 13.39
C SER A 7 -15.33 -16.43 14.89
N LYS A 8 -16.30 -17.11 15.45
CA LYS A 8 -16.63 -17.12 16.88
C LYS A 8 -15.45 -17.57 17.75
N GLY A 9 -15.12 -16.75 18.74
CA GLY A 9 -14.52 -17.21 19.99
C GLY A 9 -13.12 -16.68 20.29
N LEU A 10 -13.05 -15.83 21.33
CA LEU A 10 -11.89 -15.31 22.05
C LEU A 10 -11.08 -14.16 21.42
N GLY A 11 -11.43 -12.92 21.78
CA GLY A 11 -10.49 -11.90 22.27
C GLY A 11 -9.50 -11.23 21.31
N SER A 12 -9.37 -11.62 20.06
CA SER A 12 -8.58 -10.90 19.06
C SER A 12 -9.34 -10.93 17.75
N THR A 13 -9.76 -9.77 17.30
CA THR A 13 -10.52 -9.66 16.05
C THR A 13 -9.54 -9.78 14.88
N LEU A 14 -9.40 -10.99 14.34
CA LEU A 14 -8.80 -11.21 13.03
C LEU A 14 -9.55 -10.33 12.04
N MET A 15 -8.92 -9.27 11.56
CA MET A 15 -9.61 -8.31 10.71
C MET A 15 -8.80 -7.98 9.47
N PHE A 16 -9.39 -8.30 8.33
CA PHE A 16 -9.16 -7.59 7.09
C PHE A 16 -10.52 -7.18 6.52
N THR A 17 -10.60 -6.04 5.89
CA THR A 17 -11.84 -5.53 5.30
C THR A 17 -11.54 -4.88 3.95
N LEU A 18 -12.51 -5.02 3.04
CA LEU A 18 -12.46 -4.36 1.73
C LEU A 18 -13.48 -3.22 1.74
N HIS A 19 -13.02 -2.02 1.50
CA HIS A 19 -13.85 -0.83 1.36
C HIS A 19 -13.79 -0.32 -0.07
N LYS A 20 -14.91 0.22 -0.55
CA LYS A 20 -14.91 1.04 -1.74
C LYS A 20 -14.99 2.51 -1.30
N VAL A 21 -14.03 3.31 -1.71
CA VAL A 21 -13.96 4.74 -1.36
C VAL A 21 -14.54 5.52 -2.55
N ASP A 22 -15.88 5.61 -2.59
CA ASP A 22 -16.63 6.12 -3.75
C ASP A 22 -16.55 7.66 -3.92
N CYS A 23 -16.09 8.38 -2.91
CA CYS A 23 -16.03 9.85 -2.92
C CYS A 23 -14.80 10.42 -3.62
N LEU A 24 -13.84 9.58 -4.05
CA LEU A 24 -12.56 10.02 -4.60
C LEU A 24 -12.60 10.13 -6.12
N ASN A 25 -12.09 11.24 -6.64
CA ASN A 25 -11.80 11.39 -8.07
C ASN A 25 -10.42 10.81 -8.39
N LEU A 26 -10.38 9.56 -8.85
CA LEU A 26 -9.13 8.83 -9.12
C LEU A 26 -8.30 9.48 -10.24
N ASP A 27 -8.94 10.18 -11.19
CA ASP A 27 -8.23 10.85 -12.28
C ASP A 27 -7.30 11.94 -11.77
N ARG A 28 -7.65 12.59 -10.64
CA ARG A 28 -6.79 13.57 -9.99
C ARG A 28 -5.49 12.97 -9.45
N PHE A 29 -5.48 11.71 -9.05
CA PHE A 29 -4.26 11.04 -8.62
C PHE A 29 -3.35 10.68 -9.79
N HIS A 30 -3.92 10.44 -10.96
CA HIS A 30 -3.20 9.85 -12.09
C HIS A 30 -1.98 10.67 -12.53
N GLN A 31 -2.10 12.00 -12.55
CA GLN A 31 -0.99 12.90 -12.92
C GLN A 31 0.23 12.75 -12.01
N PHE A 32 0.01 12.51 -10.71
CA PHE A 32 1.09 12.40 -9.72
C PHE A 32 1.86 11.06 -9.79
N TYR A 33 1.39 10.12 -10.60
CA TYR A 33 2.11 8.87 -10.83
C TYR A 33 3.03 8.91 -12.07
N GLN A 34 2.90 9.93 -12.94
CA GLN A 34 3.68 10.01 -14.18
C GLN A 34 5.17 10.31 -13.93
N GLU A 35 5.46 11.07 -12.87
CA GLU A 35 6.80 11.58 -12.57
C GLU A 35 7.37 11.00 -11.25
N LEU A 36 6.95 9.79 -10.88
CA LEU A 36 7.53 9.12 -9.73
C LEU A 36 8.99 8.74 -10.02
N PRO A 37 9.92 9.00 -9.08
CA PRO A 37 11.30 8.53 -9.20
C PRO A 37 11.39 7.02 -9.10
N VAL A 38 12.37 6.44 -9.77
CA VAL A 38 12.69 5.00 -9.67
C VAL A 38 13.02 4.67 -8.22
N ASP A 39 12.51 3.54 -7.72
CA ASP A 39 12.91 2.99 -6.42
C ASP A 39 14.37 2.49 -6.51
N PRO A 40 15.34 3.14 -5.83
CA PRO A 40 16.75 2.81 -5.97
C PRO A 40 17.14 1.50 -5.26
N TYR A 41 16.24 0.96 -4.43
CA TYR A 41 16.51 -0.25 -3.63
C TYR A 41 16.04 -1.53 -4.32
N ILE A 42 15.31 -1.42 -5.44
CA ILE A 42 14.79 -2.56 -6.20
C ILE A 42 15.42 -2.60 -7.58
N LYS A 43 16.09 -3.71 -7.90
CA LYS A 43 16.67 -3.92 -9.23
C LYS A 43 15.57 -4.09 -10.30
N GLY A 44 15.85 -3.68 -11.52
CA GLY A 44 14.98 -3.92 -12.68
C GLY A 44 14.19 -2.70 -13.15
N HIS A 45 14.26 -1.56 -12.46
CA HIS A 45 13.66 -0.28 -12.88
C HIS A 45 12.15 -0.36 -13.22
N TYR A 46 11.44 -1.27 -12.60
CA TYR A 46 10.00 -1.45 -12.79
C TYR A 46 9.16 -0.89 -11.65
N ARG A 47 9.79 -0.43 -10.54
CA ARG A 47 9.11 0.17 -9.38
C ARG A 47 9.55 1.61 -9.20
N PHE A 48 8.57 2.49 -9.03
CA PHE A 48 8.74 3.92 -8.81
C PHE A 48 8.03 4.28 -7.53
N ARG A 49 8.59 5.21 -6.72
CA ARG A 49 8.09 5.41 -5.38
C ARG A 49 8.40 6.78 -4.80
N ARG A 50 7.43 7.29 -4.03
CA ARG A 50 7.57 8.37 -3.07
C ARG A 50 7.06 7.90 -1.71
N LEU A 51 7.48 8.59 -0.64
CA LEU A 51 7.13 8.24 0.72
C LEU A 51 7.09 9.49 1.60
N SER A 52 5.99 9.67 2.34
CA SER A 52 5.88 10.68 3.39
C SER A 52 5.12 10.12 4.58
N ARG A 53 5.20 10.81 5.72
CA ARG A 53 4.45 10.45 6.92
C ARG A 53 3.58 11.61 7.38
N PHE A 54 2.47 11.25 8.00
CA PHE A 54 1.43 12.18 8.40
C PHE A 54 0.89 11.84 9.78
N THR A 55 0.30 12.85 10.43
CA THR A 55 -0.56 12.72 11.61
C THR A 55 -1.75 13.65 11.46
N LEU A 56 -2.75 13.52 12.33
CA LEU A 56 -3.86 14.47 12.42
C LEU A 56 -3.68 15.39 13.63
N ALA A 57 -3.99 16.67 13.42
CA ALA A 57 -4.24 17.62 14.49
C ALA A 57 -5.67 18.14 14.36
N GLY A 58 -6.58 17.59 15.16
CA GLY A 58 -8.00 17.80 14.95
C GLY A 58 -8.46 17.19 13.62
N ASN A 59 -8.94 18.06 12.70
CA ASN A 59 -9.35 17.65 11.35
C ASN A 59 -8.32 18.03 10.27
N GLU A 60 -7.13 18.47 10.67
CA GLU A 60 -6.07 18.84 9.73
C GLU A 60 -5.06 17.71 9.59
N LEU A 61 -4.72 17.41 8.33
CA LEU A 61 -3.64 16.48 8.00
C LEU A 61 -2.31 17.24 8.07
N ILE A 62 -1.41 16.80 8.95
CA ILE A 62 -0.08 17.38 9.13
C ILE A 62 0.96 16.44 8.54
N LYS A 63 1.72 16.92 7.55
CA LYS A 63 2.92 16.25 7.07
C LYS A 63 4.02 16.37 8.13
N LEU A 64 4.55 15.22 8.55
CA LEU A 64 5.64 15.15 9.50
C LEU A 64 7.01 15.29 8.80
N PRO A 65 8.08 15.65 9.53
CA PRO A 65 9.41 15.78 8.96
C PRO A 65 9.84 14.55 8.17
N HIS A 66 10.58 14.79 7.08
CA HIS A 66 11.18 13.74 6.26
C HIS A 66 12.05 12.79 7.09
N GLY A 67 12.08 11.52 6.70
CA GLY A 67 12.86 10.50 7.39
C GLY A 67 13.12 9.27 6.53
N CYS A 68 13.84 8.32 7.10
CA CYS A 68 14.18 7.07 6.44
C CYS A 68 13.19 5.97 6.82
N LEU A 69 12.74 5.20 5.84
CA LEU A 69 12.02 3.95 6.08
C LEU A 69 13.00 2.89 6.62
N PHE A 70 12.65 2.29 7.74
CA PHE A 70 13.41 1.19 8.32
C PHE A 70 12.51 0.00 8.65
N GLN A 71 12.90 -1.17 8.18
CA GLN A 71 12.29 -2.45 8.51
C GLN A 71 13.40 -3.44 8.84
N SER A 72 13.22 -4.30 9.84
CA SER A 72 14.18 -5.35 10.10
C SER A 72 14.13 -6.46 9.03
N LYS A 73 15.20 -7.24 8.89
CA LYS A 73 15.24 -8.42 8.04
C LYS A 73 14.18 -9.47 8.36
N THR A 74 13.66 -9.46 9.58
CA THR A 74 12.55 -10.35 9.99
C THR A 74 11.30 -10.08 9.15
N TYR A 75 11.04 -8.81 8.84
CA TYR A 75 9.89 -8.39 8.04
C TYR A 75 10.22 -8.32 6.55
N ASN A 76 11.36 -7.71 6.20
CA ASN A 76 11.77 -7.58 4.81
C ASN A 76 13.09 -8.31 4.56
N SER A 77 12.99 -9.51 3.99
CA SER A 77 14.17 -10.36 3.72
C SER A 77 15.09 -9.82 2.62
N LEU A 78 14.59 -8.93 1.76
CA LEU A 78 15.32 -8.41 0.60
C LEU A 78 16.16 -7.18 0.96
N VAL A 79 15.53 -6.19 1.60
CA VAL A 79 16.13 -4.87 1.91
C VAL A 79 15.93 -4.46 3.38
N GLY A 80 15.76 -5.44 4.26
CA GLY A 80 15.71 -5.21 5.71
C GLY A 80 17.08 -4.81 6.28
N ASP A 81 17.06 -4.17 7.45
CA ASP A 81 18.21 -3.58 8.16
C ASP A 81 18.95 -2.48 7.37
N VAL A 82 18.30 -1.95 6.32
CA VAL A 82 18.79 -0.81 5.53
C VAL A 82 17.88 0.39 5.77
N LYS A 83 18.47 1.54 6.11
CA LYS A 83 17.76 2.82 6.09
C LYS A 83 17.55 3.21 4.64
N ARG A 84 16.28 3.35 4.25
CA ARG A 84 15.88 3.65 2.88
C ARG A 84 15.24 5.02 2.82
N GLU A 85 15.87 5.91 2.10
CA GLU A 85 15.36 7.25 1.86
C GLU A 85 14.66 7.30 0.49
N PHE A 86 13.48 7.91 0.45
CA PHE A 86 12.69 8.09 -0.76
C PHE A 86 12.33 9.57 -0.87
N ALA A 87 12.13 10.05 -2.09
CA ALA A 87 11.56 11.37 -2.29
C ALA A 87 10.18 11.48 -1.62
N GLU A 88 9.87 12.63 -1.05
CA GLU A 88 8.57 12.89 -0.44
C GLU A 88 7.45 12.97 -1.49
N LEU A 89 6.20 12.77 -1.05
CA LEU A 89 5.02 13.03 -1.86
C LEU A 89 5.00 14.49 -2.31
N ASP A 90 4.45 14.71 -3.51
CA ASP A 90 4.24 16.04 -4.05
C ASP A 90 3.27 16.83 -3.15
N ASP A 91 3.62 18.07 -2.80
CA ASP A 91 2.79 18.93 -1.96
C ASP A 91 1.43 19.23 -2.63
N ALA A 92 1.41 19.35 -3.97
CA ALA A 92 0.15 19.53 -4.70
C ALA A 92 -0.78 18.30 -4.61
N LEU A 93 -0.23 17.08 -4.48
CA LEU A 93 -1.03 15.88 -4.17
C LEU A 93 -1.60 15.95 -2.75
N ILE A 94 -0.76 16.31 -1.78
CA ILE A 94 -1.11 16.36 -0.35
C ILE A 94 -2.25 17.35 -0.10
N GLU A 95 -2.28 18.46 -0.83
CA GLU A 95 -3.30 19.50 -0.71
C GLU A 95 -4.66 19.09 -1.30
N THR A 96 -4.74 18.02 -2.09
CA THR A 96 -6.01 17.58 -2.66
C THR A 96 -6.95 17.03 -1.60
N GLU A 97 -8.24 17.36 -1.70
CA GLU A 97 -9.27 16.80 -0.83
C GLU A 97 -9.37 15.27 -0.97
N ASP A 98 -9.15 14.73 -2.18
CA ASP A 98 -9.19 13.30 -2.43
C ASP A 98 -8.10 12.56 -1.62
N PHE A 99 -6.89 13.13 -1.51
CA PHE A 99 -5.82 12.55 -0.70
C PHE A 99 -6.15 12.59 0.80
N LYS A 100 -6.64 13.72 1.29
CA LYS A 100 -7.05 13.87 2.70
C LYS A 100 -8.17 12.88 3.04
N GLN A 101 -9.19 12.77 2.20
CA GLN A 101 -10.29 11.82 2.38
C GLN A 101 -9.83 10.36 2.38
N LEU A 102 -8.84 9.99 1.56
CA LEU A 102 -8.26 8.64 1.59
C LEU A 102 -7.63 8.33 2.95
N LEU A 103 -6.86 9.28 3.51
CA LEU A 103 -6.23 9.07 4.82
C LEU A 103 -7.28 9.03 5.94
N PHE A 104 -8.29 9.91 5.92
CA PHE A 104 -9.39 9.85 6.87
C PHE A 104 -10.14 8.52 6.79
N ALA A 105 -10.42 8.01 5.59
CA ALA A 105 -11.08 6.72 5.41
C ALA A 105 -10.25 5.56 6.00
N PHE A 106 -8.91 5.60 5.85
CA PHE A 106 -8.01 4.61 6.46
C PHE A 106 -8.03 4.70 7.99
N MET A 107 -7.91 5.91 8.55
CA MET A 107 -7.89 6.13 9.99
C MET A 107 -9.18 5.70 10.66
N ASP A 108 -10.32 6.10 10.11
CA ASP A 108 -11.65 5.77 10.63
C ASP A 108 -11.89 4.25 10.60
N ALA A 109 -11.59 3.61 9.47
CA ALA A 109 -11.81 2.19 9.30
C ALA A 109 -10.89 1.32 10.20
N CYS A 110 -9.67 1.78 10.49
CA CYS A 110 -8.75 1.14 11.44
C CYS A 110 -8.96 1.61 12.89
N LYS A 111 -9.84 2.59 13.14
CA LYS A 111 -10.09 3.22 14.45
C LYS A 111 -8.80 3.73 15.09
N LEU A 112 -7.97 4.40 14.30
CA LEU A 112 -6.68 4.90 14.75
C LEU A 112 -6.88 6.10 15.69
N HIS A 113 -5.92 6.23 16.65
CA HIS A 113 -5.85 7.44 17.45
C HIS A 113 -5.52 8.66 16.55
N PRO A 114 -6.09 9.84 16.80
CA PRO A 114 -5.79 11.04 15.99
C PRO A 114 -4.29 11.36 15.86
N GLU A 115 -3.50 11.12 16.91
CA GLU A 115 -2.06 11.35 16.89
C GLU A 115 -1.24 10.19 16.28
N ALA A 116 -1.91 9.18 15.72
CA ALA A 116 -1.20 8.07 15.10
C ALA A 116 -0.41 8.55 13.89
N GLU A 117 0.83 8.08 13.76
CA GLU A 117 1.63 8.33 12.57
C GLU A 117 1.28 7.37 11.45
N ILE A 118 0.97 7.91 10.28
CA ILE A 118 0.65 7.15 9.08
C ILE A 118 1.79 7.34 8.07
N GLY A 119 2.38 6.24 7.63
CA GLY A 119 3.25 6.21 6.46
C GLY A 119 2.43 6.08 5.19
N VAL A 120 2.71 6.91 4.18
CA VAL A 120 2.05 6.86 2.87
C VAL A 120 3.07 6.58 1.80
N HIS A 121 2.98 5.41 1.21
CA HIS A 121 3.82 4.96 0.12
C HIS A 121 3.04 5.11 -1.19
N GLN A 122 3.44 6.02 -2.05
CA GLN A 122 2.93 6.16 -3.40
C GLN A 122 3.79 5.29 -4.33
N ILE A 123 3.21 4.25 -4.92
CA ILE A 123 3.97 3.23 -5.66
C ILE A 123 3.35 2.98 -7.02
N ARG A 124 4.18 3.09 -8.07
CA ARG A 124 3.88 2.58 -9.41
C ARG A 124 4.74 1.35 -9.68
N THR A 125 4.13 0.28 -10.14
CA THR A 125 4.82 -0.90 -10.68
C THR A 125 4.51 -0.98 -12.17
N THR A 126 5.53 -1.07 -13.00
CA THR A 126 5.37 -1.18 -14.47
C THR A 126 5.73 -2.58 -14.95
N CYS A 127 5.27 -2.92 -16.14
CA CYS A 127 5.67 -4.14 -16.86
C CYS A 127 5.69 -3.89 -18.37
N SER A 128 6.42 -4.75 -19.08
CA SER A 128 6.48 -4.78 -20.55
C SER A 128 6.52 -6.23 -21.03
N VAL A 129 6.47 -6.45 -22.33
CA VAL A 129 6.59 -7.78 -22.92
C VAL A 129 7.91 -8.49 -22.57
N HIS A 130 8.95 -7.72 -22.24
CA HIS A 130 10.27 -8.25 -21.88
C HIS A 130 10.51 -8.31 -20.37
N ASN A 131 9.76 -7.53 -19.57
CA ASN A 131 10.00 -7.41 -18.13
C ASN A 131 8.69 -7.44 -17.35
N PHE A 132 8.56 -8.39 -16.44
CA PHE A 132 7.47 -8.42 -15.48
C PHE A 132 7.71 -7.41 -14.37
N GLY A 133 6.63 -6.78 -13.88
CA GLY A 133 6.67 -5.98 -12.67
C GLY A 133 6.40 -6.86 -11.45
N ASN A 134 7.15 -6.67 -10.38
CA ASN A 134 6.94 -7.40 -9.12
C ASN A 134 6.56 -6.41 -8.00
N PRO A 135 5.26 -6.31 -7.64
CA PRO A 135 4.81 -5.41 -6.56
C PRO A 135 5.34 -5.78 -5.17
N ALA A 136 5.60 -7.07 -4.91
CA ALA A 136 6.11 -7.59 -3.65
C ALA A 136 7.35 -8.47 -3.90
N PRO A 137 8.51 -7.86 -4.24
CA PRO A 137 9.72 -8.60 -4.59
C PRO A 137 10.30 -9.41 -3.42
N GLU A 138 9.99 -9.06 -2.18
CA GLU A 138 10.32 -9.75 -0.94
C GLU A 138 9.54 -11.05 -0.72
N GLY A 139 8.49 -11.29 -1.53
CA GLY A 139 7.61 -12.44 -1.38
C GLY A 139 6.52 -12.25 -0.31
N ILE A 140 6.08 -13.34 0.32
CA ILE A 140 5.07 -13.32 1.39
C ILE A 140 5.71 -12.74 2.66
N HIS A 141 5.20 -11.58 3.13
CA HIS A 141 5.77 -10.82 4.24
C HIS A 141 4.70 -10.14 5.10
N ARG A 142 5.12 -9.56 6.20
CA ARG A 142 4.47 -8.51 6.99
C ARG A 142 5.35 -7.29 6.93
N ASP A 143 4.77 -6.10 7.06
CA ASP A 143 5.56 -4.86 7.10
C ASP A 143 6.16 -4.58 8.49
N GLY A 144 5.57 -5.15 9.53
CA GLY A 144 5.94 -4.93 10.92
C GLY A 144 5.19 -3.76 11.55
N THR A 145 4.01 -3.45 11.01
CA THR A 145 3.08 -2.44 11.50
C THR A 145 1.91 -3.06 12.24
N ASP A 146 0.97 -2.25 12.71
CA ASP A 146 -0.30 -2.73 13.24
C ASP A 146 -1.30 -2.94 12.11
N PHE A 147 -1.40 -1.95 11.22
CA PHE A 147 -2.32 -1.96 10.10
C PHE A 147 -1.63 -1.53 8.81
N ILE A 148 -2.05 -2.15 7.71
CA ILE A 148 -1.76 -1.70 6.36
C ILE A 148 -3.07 -1.46 5.60
N GLY A 149 -3.05 -0.46 4.72
CA GLY A 149 -4.08 -0.20 3.75
C GLY A 149 -3.49 -0.26 2.34
N ILE A 150 -4.05 -1.07 1.45
CA ILE A 150 -3.65 -1.10 0.04
C ILE A 150 -4.79 -0.49 -0.77
N PHE A 151 -4.61 0.75 -1.22
CA PHE A 151 -5.57 1.46 -2.05
C PHE A 151 -5.17 1.39 -3.52
N SER A 152 -6.05 0.84 -4.35
CA SER A 152 -5.83 0.75 -5.79
C SER A 152 -6.25 2.04 -6.49
N VAL A 153 -5.30 2.74 -7.12
CA VAL A 153 -5.54 3.96 -7.88
C VAL A 153 -5.83 3.65 -9.34
N ALA A 154 -4.95 2.87 -9.99
CA ALA A 154 -5.11 2.54 -11.40
C ALA A 154 -4.49 1.17 -11.75
N ARG A 155 -5.05 0.57 -12.78
CA ARG A 155 -4.57 -0.67 -13.41
C ARG A 155 -4.66 -0.51 -14.92
N ASN A 156 -3.52 -0.26 -15.56
CA ASN A 156 -3.46 0.04 -16.97
C ASN A 156 -2.76 -1.10 -17.73
N ASN A 157 -3.47 -1.75 -18.64
CA ASN A 157 -2.95 -2.81 -19.51
C ASN A 157 -2.17 -3.90 -18.78
N ILE A 158 -2.69 -4.42 -17.67
CA ILE A 158 -2.03 -5.47 -16.87
C ILE A 158 -2.93 -6.68 -16.59
N GLN A 159 -2.28 -7.85 -16.50
CA GLN A 159 -2.77 -9.06 -15.86
C GLN A 159 -1.96 -9.31 -14.58
N GLY A 160 -2.52 -10.07 -13.62
CA GLY A 160 -1.89 -10.30 -12.32
C GLY A 160 -2.09 -9.13 -11.35
N GLY A 161 -1.17 -8.95 -10.39
CA GLY A 161 -1.33 -7.97 -9.33
C GLY A 161 -2.47 -8.33 -8.37
N GLU A 162 -2.72 -9.63 -8.18
CA GLU A 162 -3.68 -10.15 -7.21
C GLU A 162 -3.06 -10.11 -5.81
N THR A 163 -3.73 -9.48 -4.87
CA THR A 163 -3.30 -9.43 -3.46
C THR A 163 -3.80 -10.67 -2.73
N HIS A 164 -2.90 -11.36 -2.07
CA HIS A 164 -3.16 -12.53 -1.25
C HIS A 164 -2.88 -12.23 0.22
N LEU A 165 -3.73 -12.74 1.11
CA LEU A 165 -3.51 -12.73 2.55
C LEU A 165 -3.34 -14.16 3.06
N TYR A 166 -2.45 -14.32 4.03
CA TYR A 166 -2.11 -15.63 4.62
C TYR A 166 -2.12 -15.54 6.13
N ALA A 167 -2.71 -16.52 6.80
CA ALA A 167 -2.58 -16.67 8.25
C ALA A 167 -1.15 -17.14 8.64
N ALA A 168 -0.51 -17.97 7.79
CA ALA A 168 0.88 -18.38 7.94
C ALA A 168 1.56 -18.48 6.57
N LYS A 169 2.88 -18.18 6.51
CA LYS A 169 3.67 -18.13 5.26
C LYS A 169 3.64 -19.44 4.42
N LYS A 170 3.47 -20.58 5.07
CA LYS A 170 3.50 -21.90 4.41
C LYS A 170 2.12 -22.46 4.08
N GLU A 171 1.07 -21.71 4.37
CA GLU A 171 -0.32 -22.12 4.14
C GLU A 171 -0.86 -21.57 2.82
N LYS A 172 -2.05 -22.05 2.44
CA LYS A 172 -2.79 -21.47 1.34
C LYS A 172 -3.32 -20.08 1.76
N PRO A 173 -3.43 -19.12 0.83
CA PRO A 173 -4.01 -17.84 1.15
C PRO A 173 -5.46 -17.99 1.62
N VAL A 174 -5.80 -17.27 2.69
CA VAL A 174 -7.16 -17.17 3.24
C VAL A 174 -8.02 -16.18 2.46
N TYR A 175 -7.38 -15.27 1.72
CA TYR A 175 -8.05 -14.29 0.89
C TYR A 175 -7.23 -13.99 -0.36
N LYS A 176 -7.91 -13.76 -1.50
CA LYS A 176 -7.31 -13.36 -2.77
C LYS A 176 -8.21 -12.34 -3.46
N LYS A 177 -7.62 -11.28 -3.95
CA LYS A 177 -8.38 -10.25 -4.67
C LYS A 177 -7.48 -9.46 -5.63
N ILE A 178 -7.93 -9.28 -6.85
CA ILE A 178 -7.46 -8.20 -7.71
C ILE A 178 -8.22 -6.94 -7.29
N LEU A 179 -7.52 -5.99 -6.65
CA LEU A 179 -8.13 -4.74 -6.22
C LEU A 179 -8.45 -3.88 -7.45
N ASN A 180 -9.73 -3.52 -7.59
CA ASN A 180 -10.16 -2.56 -8.60
C ASN A 180 -9.81 -1.12 -8.19
N PRO A 181 -9.68 -0.18 -9.13
CA PRO A 181 -9.54 1.24 -8.79
C PRO A 181 -10.64 1.72 -7.83
N GLY A 182 -10.25 2.45 -6.79
CA GLY A 182 -11.12 2.92 -5.71
C GLY A 182 -11.32 1.92 -4.57
N GLU A 183 -10.81 0.69 -4.66
CA GLU A 183 -10.87 -0.28 -3.55
C GLU A 183 -9.68 -0.10 -2.60
N LEU A 184 -9.98 -0.07 -1.30
CA LEU A 184 -9.05 -0.04 -0.17
C LEU A 184 -9.17 -1.36 0.60
N LEU A 185 -8.13 -2.18 0.54
CA LEU A 185 -8.01 -3.37 1.38
C LEU A 185 -7.25 -3.01 2.65
N LEU A 186 -7.92 -3.14 3.80
CA LEU A 186 -7.34 -2.97 5.12
C LEU A 186 -6.95 -4.32 5.70
N VAL A 187 -5.79 -4.40 6.32
CA VAL A 187 -5.24 -5.63 6.88
C VAL A 187 -4.62 -5.35 8.25
N ASN A 188 -4.98 -6.16 9.24
CA ASN A 188 -4.21 -6.26 10.49
C ASN A 188 -2.89 -6.98 10.19
N ASP A 189 -1.78 -6.22 10.14
CA ASP A 189 -0.46 -6.74 9.77
C ASP A 189 0.16 -7.64 10.86
N ARG A 190 -0.35 -7.57 12.10
CA ARG A 190 0.06 -8.47 13.18
C ARG A 190 -0.47 -9.90 12.99
N GLU A 191 -1.59 -10.05 12.29
CA GLU A 191 -2.28 -11.33 12.11
C GLU A 191 -2.04 -11.96 10.73
N PHE A 192 -1.90 -11.14 9.68
CA PHE A 192 -1.78 -11.62 8.31
C PHE A 192 -0.44 -11.29 7.68
N PHE A 193 0.08 -12.26 6.94
CA PHE A 193 1.08 -12.00 5.91
C PHE A 193 0.36 -11.62 4.61
N HIS A 194 1.01 -10.81 3.79
CA HIS A 194 0.48 -10.41 2.51
C HIS A 194 1.49 -10.60 1.38
N PHE A 195 0.97 -10.66 0.17
CA PHE A 195 1.75 -10.78 -1.06
C PHE A 195 0.91 -10.27 -2.22
N THR A 196 1.52 -9.61 -3.17
CA THR A 196 0.87 -9.26 -4.43
C THR A 196 1.60 -9.94 -5.57
N THR A 197 0.86 -10.68 -6.40
CA THR A 197 1.42 -11.44 -7.52
C THR A 197 2.07 -10.50 -8.55
N PRO A 198 3.09 -10.98 -9.29
CA PRO A 198 3.68 -10.22 -10.39
C PRO A 198 2.63 -9.76 -11.41
N ILE A 199 2.93 -8.66 -12.08
CA ILE A 199 2.14 -8.14 -13.19
C ILE A 199 2.87 -8.35 -14.52
N LYS A 200 2.08 -8.62 -15.56
CA LYS A 200 2.52 -8.66 -16.96
C LYS A 200 1.57 -7.84 -17.81
N PRO A 201 1.98 -7.35 -18.97
CA PRO A 201 1.09 -6.60 -19.83
C PRO A 201 -0.03 -7.51 -20.37
N ALA A 202 -1.22 -6.94 -20.55
CA ALA A 202 -2.37 -7.65 -21.13
C ALA A 202 -2.32 -7.67 -22.67
N SER A 203 -1.52 -6.77 -23.27
CA SER A 203 -1.25 -6.67 -24.71
C SER A 203 0.20 -6.26 -24.94
N ASP A 204 0.62 -6.02 -26.18
CA ASP A 204 2.02 -5.73 -26.55
C ASP A 204 2.54 -4.34 -26.10
N ILE A 205 1.71 -3.52 -25.49
CA ILE A 205 2.13 -2.24 -24.92
C ILE A 205 2.45 -2.36 -23.42
N PRO A 206 3.34 -1.49 -22.87
CA PRO A 206 3.62 -1.49 -21.43
C PRO A 206 2.37 -1.30 -20.57
N GLY A 207 2.41 -1.85 -19.35
CA GLY A 207 1.36 -1.72 -18.39
C GLY A 207 1.84 -1.19 -17.05
N SER A 208 0.91 -0.72 -16.21
CA SER A 208 1.20 -0.20 -14.88
C SER A 208 0.13 -0.50 -13.85
N ARG A 209 0.56 -0.61 -12.59
CA ARG A 209 -0.28 -0.68 -11.39
C ARG A 209 0.11 0.44 -10.46
N ASP A 210 -0.84 1.30 -10.11
CA ASP A 210 -0.68 2.44 -9.23
C ASP A 210 -1.45 2.24 -7.95
N VAL A 211 -0.77 2.40 -6.81
CA VAL A 211 -1.36 2.22 -5.48
C VAL A 211 -0.82 3.23 -4.49
N PHE A 212 -1.64 3.53 -3.47
CA PHE A 212 -1.13 3.97 -2.19
C PHE A 212 -1.08 2.77 -1.24
N VAL A 213 0.05 2.60 -0.53
CA VAL A 213 0.14 1.70 0.62
C VAL A 213 0.27 2.56 1.87
N LEU A 214 -0.69 2.39 2.77
CA LEU A 214 -0.80 3.13 4.03
C LEU A 214 -0.35 2.22 5.17
N THR A 215 0.46 2.71 6.08
CA THR A 215 0.96 1.95 7.22
C THR A 215 0.74 2.70 8.53
N CYS A 216 0.37 2.00 9.58
CA CYS A 216 0.31 2.54 10.93
C CYS A 216 0.93 1.52 11.90
N PRO A 217 2.00 1.92 12.66
CA PRO A 217 2.76 3.16 12.55
C PRO A 217 3.51 3.33 11.22
N SER A 218 4.08 4.52 11.00
CA SER A 218 4.68 4.93 9.72
C SER A 218 5.94 4.16 9.30
N LEU A 219 6.67 3.54 10.24
CA LEU A 219 7.99 2.93 10.07
C LEU A 219 9.09 3.89 9.58
N ILE A 220 8.84 5.19 9.64
CA ILE A 220 9.77 6.25 9.24
C ILE A 220 10.33 6.91 10.49
N SER A 221 11.64 7.06 10.54
CA SER A 221 12.38 7.66 11.66
C SER A 221 13.40 8.69 11.16
#